data_72de0396a0a5d637c91ba67586497614
#
_entry.id   72de0396a0a5d637c91ba67586497614
#
_cell.length_a   1.000
_cell.length_b   1.000
_cell.length_c   1.000
_cell.angle_alpha   90.00
_cell.angle_beta   90.00
_cell.angle_gamma   90.00
#
_symmetry.space_group_name_H-M   'P 1'
#
loop_
_entity.id
_entity.type
_entity.pdbx_description
1 polymer ?
#
loop_
_entity_poly.entity_id
_entity_poly.type
_entity_poly.pdbx_seq_one_letter_code
_entity_poly.pdbx_strand_id
1 'polypeptide(L)'
;STPSNSSAASDVYKRQISYKNKNTRALMEIDPVEHPISMQLFGSEPELIAEVAKEIEEEPFDILDINMGCPVPKVVNNGEGSALLKNPDLIVKIVKSVSSAIQKPLTVKVRIGFENEPVDIVEIAKRVEDAGAAAIAVHGRTRQQYYSGIADWETIARVKEAVSIPVIGNGDVDSPKKAEKLFRQTGCD
;
A
#
# COMPACT_ATOMS: atom_id res chain seq x y z
N SER A 1 -20.39 22.70 -17.05
CA SER A 1 -20.03 21.48 -16.34
C SER A 1 -18.60 21.62 -15.84
N THR A 2 -18.45 21.78 -14.53
CA THR A 2 -17.15 21.78 -13.84
C THR A 2 -16.53 20.39 -13.94
N PRO A 3 -15.24 20.26 -14.29
CA PRO A 3 -14.55 18.97 -14.26
C PRO A 3 -14.56 18.42 -12.83
N SER A 4 -14.81 17.12 -12.67
CA SER A 4 -14.77 16.48 -11.36
C SER A 4 -13.38 16.62 -10.73
N ASN A 5 -13.31 16.96 -9.44
CA ASN A 5 -12.04 17.17 -8.71
C ASN A 5 -11.07 15.97 -8.72
N SER A 6 -11.53 14.77 -9.11
CA SER A 6 -10.69 13.57 -9.20
C SER A 6 -9.72 13.63 -10.39
N SER A 7 -10.17 14.12 -11.55
CA SER A 7 -9.29 14.25 -12.72
C SER A 7 -8.20 15.31 -12.52
N ALA A 8 -8.52 16.38 -11.78
CA ALA A 8 -7.55 17.43 -11.51
C ALA A 8 -6.42 16.99 -10.55
N ALA A 9 -6.71 16.12 -9.59
CA ALA A 9 -5.69 15.63 -8.65
C ALA A 9 -4.73 14.64 -9.33
N SER A 10 -5.24 13.72 -10.15
CA SER A 10 -4.40 12.78 -10.89
C SER A 10 -3.60 13.47 -12.00
N ASP A 11 -4.17 14.49 -12.68
CA ASP A 11 -3.44 15.32 -13.61
C ASP A 11 -2.31 16.13 -12.95
N VAL A 12 -2.50 16.56 -11.69
CA VAL A 12 -1.45 17.22 -10.90
C VAL A 12 -0.32 16.26 -10.56
N TYR A 13 -0.63 15.02 -10.20
CA TYR A 13 0.37 13.99 -9.86
C TYR A 13 1.17 13.56 -11.10
N LYS A 14 0.49 13.26 -12.21
CA LYS A 14 1.11 13.00 -13.51
C LYS A 14 2.01 14.16 -13.95
N ARG A 15 1.55 15.40 -13.74
CA ARG A 15 2.35 16.60 -14.00
C ARG A 15 3.55 16.74 -13.06
N GLN A 16 3.44 16.36 -11.77
CA GLN A 16 4.55 16.50 -10.82
C GLN A 16 5.73 15.56 -11.15
N ILE A 17 5.48 14.32 -11.55
CA ILE A 17 6.53 13.39 -11.96
C ILE A 17 6.98 13.72 -13.39
N SER A 18 6.06 13.88 -14.33
CA SER A 18 6.32 14.16 -15.74
C SER A 18 7.04 15.50 -15.97
N TYR A 19 6.82 16.53 -15.14
CA TYR A 19 7.50 17.84 -15.22
C TYR A 19 8.81 17.93 -14.43
N LYS A 20 9.36 16.79 -13.94
CA LYS A 20 10.64 16.77 -13.20
C LYS A 20 10.67 17.81 -12.06
N ASN A 21 9.58 17.87 -11.28
CA ASN A 21 9.49 18.79 -10.14
C ASN A 21 10.68 18.55 -9.21
N LYS A 22 11.46 19.59 -8.92
CA LYS A 22 12.65 19.50 -8.05
C LYS A 22 12.34 18.91 -6.67
N ASN A 23 11.14 19.19 -6.14
CA ASN A 23 10.72 18.65 -4.83
C ASN A 23 10.45 17.15 -4.90
N THR A 24 9.86 16.65 -5.99
CA THR A 24 9.63 15.21 -6.18
C THR A 24 10.94 14.47 -6.33
N ARG A 25 11.91 15.02 -7.09
CA ARG A 25 13.25 14.43 -7.22
C ARG A 25 13.99 14.36 -5.89
N ALA A 26 13.93 15.43 -5.09
CA ALA A 26 14.56 15.45 -3.77
C ALA A 26 13.98 14.37 -2.82
N LEU A 27 12.69 14.02 -2.98
CA LEU A 27 12.04 12.92 -2.24
C LEU A 27 12.42 11.52 -2.76
N MET A 28 13.04 11.44 -3.93
CA MET A 28 13.50 10.18 -4.55
C MET A 28 15.01 9.98 -4.41
N GLU A 29 15.72 10.92 -3.77
CA GLU A 29 17.14 10.73 -3.46
C GLU A 29 17.31 9.58 -2.46
N ILE A 30 18.17 8.64 -2.81
CA ILE A 30 18.46 7.44 -2.03
C ILE A 30 19.94 7.42 -1.71
N ASP A 31 20.29 7.31 -0.43
CA ASP A 31 21.67 7.06 -0.02
C ASP A 31 22.01 5.57 -0.29
N PRO A 32 23.14 5.28 -0.95
CA PRO A 32 23.56 3.91 -1.21
C PRO A 32 23.66 3.00 0.03
N VAL A 33 23.78 3.57 1.24
CA VAL A 33 23.82 2.79 2.49
C VAL A 33 22.42 2.37 2.99
N GLU A 34 21.34 2.93 2.42
CA GLU A 34 19.95 2.64 2.84
C GLU A 34 19.37 1.36 2.22
N HIS A 35 20.09 0.69 1.32
CA HIS A 35 19.63 -0.56 0.70
C HIS A 35 19.51 -1.71 1.71
N PRO A 36 18.45 -2.55 1.62
CA PRO A 36 17.34 -2.47 0.66
C PRO A 36 16.32 -1.38 1.04
N ILE A 37 15.89 -0.59 0.05
CA ILE A 37 14.92 0.49 0.24
C ILE A 37 13.66 0.30 -0.60
N SER A 38 12.53 0.65 -0.03
CA SER A 38 11.24 0.64 -0.71
C SER A 38 10.79 2.06 -1.06
N MET A 39 10.41 2.27 -2.32
CA MET A 39 9.74 3.49 -2.77
C MET A 39 8.24 3.29 -2.75
N GLN A 40 7.49 4.24 -2.16
CA GLN A 40 6.05 4.12 -2.03
C GLN A 40 5.32 5.08 -2.95
N LEU A 41 4.36 4.53 -3.71
CA LEU A 41 3.37 5.28 -4.49
C LEU A 41 1.99 5.17 -3.85
N PHE A 42 1.09 6.10 -4.20
CA PHE A 42 -0.34 6.00 -3.91
C PHE A 42 -1.15 6.61 -5.06
N GLY A 43 -2.38 6.14 -5.21
CA GLY A 43 -3.30 6.58 -6.26
C GLY A 43 -4.48 5.65 -6.36
N SER A 44 -5.42 5.97 -7.27
CA SER A 44 -6.63 5.18 -7.53
C SER A 44 -6.83 4.83 -9.01
N GLU A 45 -5.92 5.26 -9.89
CA GLU A 45 -6.00 5.02 -11.33
C GLU A 45 -4.96 3.97 -11.76
N PRO A 46 -5.36 2.72 -12.07
CA PRO A 46 -4.43 1.62 -12.33
C PRO A 46 -3.40 1.90 -13.41
N GLU A 47 -3.86 2.44 -14.55
CA GLU A 47 -3.03 2.72 -15.71
C GLU A 47 -2.00 3.83 -15.42
N LEU A 48 -2.43 4.88 -14.71
CA LEU A 48 -1.56 5.98 -14.33
C LEU A 48 -0.47 5.53 -13.34
N ILE A 49 -0.84 4.72 -12.33
CA ILE A 49 0.13 4.20 -11.36
C ILE A 49 1.14 3.29 -12.06
N ALA A 50 0.69 2.46 -13.02
CA ALA A 50 1.56 1.58 -13.79
C ALA A 50 2.52 2.38 -14.70
N GLU A 51 2.04 3.45 -15.36
CA GLU A 51 2.90 4.35 -16.14
C GLU A 51 4.01 4.97 -15.26
N VAL A 52 3.62 5.51 -14.10
CA VAL A 52 4.55 6.11 -13.14
C VAL A 52 5.55 5.08 -12.61
N ALA A 53 5.07 3.89 -12.23
CA ALA A 53 5.92 2.81 -11.75
C ALA A 53 6.99 2.43 -12.77
N LYS A 54 6.60 2.32 -14.05
CA LYS A 54 7.53 2.05 -15.15
C LYS A 54 8.54 3.18 -15.38
N GLU A 55 8.11 4.45 -15.26
CA GLU A 55 8.98 5.61 -15.44
C GLU A 55 10.09 5.66 -14.37
N ILE A 56 9.76 5.26 -13.12
CA ILE A 56 10.69 5.30 -12.00
C ILE A 56 11.45 3.99 -11.78
N GLU A 57 11.20 2.95 -12.57
CA GLU A 57 11.80 1.62 -12.35
C GLU A 57 13.33 1.62 -12.37
N GLU A 58 13.94 2.49 -13.18
CA GLU A 58 15.40 2.62 -13.28
C GLU A 58 16.04 3.35 -12.09
N GLU A 59 15.23 4.00 -11.21
CA GLU A 59 15.75 4.63 -9.99
C GLU A 59 16.28 3.57 -9.01
N PRO A 60 17.25 3.92 -8.14
CA PRO A 60 17.99 2.94 -7.33
C PRO A 60 17.25 2.44 -6.09
N PHE A 61 15.93 2.24 -6.15
CA PHE A 61 15.19 1.53 -5.09
C PHE A 61 15.08 0.03 -5.38
N ASP A 62 14.84 -0.78 -4.37
CA ASP A 62 14.79 -2.25 -4.49
C ASP A 62 13.36 -2.77 -4.63
N ILE A 63 12.41 -2.12 -3.99
CA ILE A 63 11.01 -2.55 -3.87
C ILE A 63 10.08 -1.37 -4.18
N LEU A 64 9.03 -1.60 -4.96
CA LEU A 64 7.95 -0.65 -5.12
C LEU A 64 6.79 -1.03 -4.19
N ASP A 65 6.31 -0.09 -3.38
CA ASP A 65 5.18 -0.28 -2.48
C ASP A 65 3.98 0.59 -2.89
N ILE A 66 2.77 0.04 -2.85
CA ILE A 66 1.54 0.81 -3.06
C ILE A 66 0.83 1.03 -1.73
N ASN A 67 0.63 2.29 -1.38
CA ASN A 67 -0.11 2.67 -0.18
C ASN A 67 -1.62 2.53 -0.40
N MET A 68 -2.21 1.53 0.24
CA MET A 68 -3.66 1.27 0.28
C MET A 68 -4.23 1.37 1.71
N GLY A 69 -3.50 2.04 2.62
CA GLY A 69 -3.85 2.09 4.04
C GLY A 69 -3.88 3.49 4.66
N CYS A 70 -3.49 4.54 3.94
CA CYS A 70 -3.45 5.91 4.46
C CYS A 70 -4.86 6.37 4.89
N PRO A 71 -5.05 6.79 6.18
CA PRO A 71 -6.36 7.17 6.70
C PRO A 71 -6.66 8.67 6.54
N VAL A 72 -5.71 9.46 6.05
CA VAL A 72 -5.79 10.93 6.03
C VAL A 72 -6.92 11.39 5.11
N PRO A 73 -7.81 12.32 5.56
CA PRO A 73 -8.97 12.75 4.79
C PRO A 73 -8.62 13.25 3.37
N LYS A 74 -7.54 13.99 3.22
CA LYS A 74 -7.09 14.49 1.92
C LYS A 74 -6.84 13.37 0.89
N VAL A 75 -6.30 12.24 1.33
CA VAL A 75 -6.05 11.06 0.49
C VAL A 75 -7.35 10.29 0.27
N VAL A 76 -8.08 10.02 1.35
CA VAL A 76 -9.31 9.23 1.33
C VAL A 76 -10.42 9.87 0.48
N ASN A 77 -10.55 11.20 0.53
CA ASN A 77 -11.55 11.93 -0.26
C ASN A 77 -11.29 11.86 -1.78
N ASN A 78 -10.06 11.56 -2.18
CA ASN A 78 -9.71 11.29 -3.58
C ASN A 78 -9.91 9.83 -4.01
N GLY A 79 -10.45 8.98 -3.13
CA GLY A 79 -10.60 7.54 -3.40
C GLY A 79 -9.31 6.73 -3.28
N GLU A 80 -8.28 7.30 -2.66
CA GLU A 80 -6.93 6.73 -2.54
C GLU A 80 -6.67 6.20 -1.12
N GLY A 81 -5.52 5.54 -0.94
CA GLY A 81 -5.12 5.00 0.35
C GLY A 81 -6.14 4.00 0.88
N SER A 82 -6.59 4.16 2.13
CA SER A 82 -7.56 3.24 2.74
C SER A 82 -8.95 3.26 2.09
N ALA A 83 -9.30 4.27 1.30
CA ALA A 83 -10.57 4.30 0.55
C ALA A 83 -10.66 3.16 -0.49
N LEU A 84 -9.53 2.66 -0.98
CA LEU A 84 -9.46 1.53 -1.90
C LEU A 84 -10.09 0.25 -1.30
N LEU A 85 -10.08 0.10 0.03
CA LEU A 85 -10.71 -1.04 0.72
C LEU A 85 -12.23 -1.15 0.48
N LYS A 86 -12.88 -0.06 0.05
CA LYS A 86 -14.28 -0.07 -0.37
C LYS A 86 -14.50 -0.71 -1.75
N ASN A 87 -13.44 -0.89 -2.52
CA ASN A 87 -13.48 -1.43 -3.87
C ASN A 87 -12.34 -2.46 -4.09
N PRO A 88 -12.49 -3.69 -3.60
CA PRO A 88 -11.48 -4.74 -3.75
C PRO A 88 -11.11 -5.03 -5.21
N ASP A 89 -12.04 -4.88 -6.15
CA ASP A 89 -11.75 -5.07 -7.57
C ASP A 89 -10.79 -4.02 -8.11
N LEU A 90 -10.87 -2.79 -7.62
CA LEU A 90 -9.93 -1.74 -7.97
C LEU A 90 -8.54 -2.00 -7.39
N ILE A 91 -8.45 -2.52 -6.16
CA ILE A 91 -7.18 -2.96 -5.57
C ILE A 91 -6.50 -3.97 -6.49
N VAL A 92 -7.22 -5.01 -6.90
CA VAL A 92 -6.70 -6.06 -7.79
C VAL A 92 -6.25 -5.49 -9.13
N LYS A 93 -7.03 -4.59 -9.73
CA LYS A 93 -6.65 -3.93 -10.98
C LYS A 93 -5.37 -3.13 -10.84
N ILE A 94 -5.22 -2.34 -9.78
CA ILE A 94 -3.99 -1.57 -9.51
C ILE A 94 -2.79 -2.51 -9.40
N VAL A 95 -2.88 -3.52 -8.54
CA VAL A 95 -1.78 -4.48 -8.32
C VAL A 95 -1.40 -5.17 -9.63
N LYS A 96 -2.38 -5.68 -10.38
CA LYS A 96 -2.13 -6.35 -11.65
C LYS A 96 -1.51 -5.44 -12.71
N SER A 97 -2.00 -4.20 -12.84
CA SER A 97 -1.46 -3.24 -13.80
C SER A 97 0.00 -2.90 -13.48
N VAL A 98 0.31 -2.65 -12.20
CA VAL A 98 1.66 -2.29 -11.78
C VAL A 98 2.60 -3.49 -11.85
N SER A 99 2.21 -4.66 -11.32
CA SER A 99 3.05 -5.88 -11.35
C SER A 99 3.40 -6.34 -12.77
N SER A 100 2.50 -6.07 -13.73
CA SER A 100 2.75 -6.37 -15.13
C SER A 100 3.64 -5.33 -15.84
N ALA A 101 3.80 -4.15 -15.28
CA ALA A 101 4.53 -3.04 -15.88
C ALA A 101 6.00 -2.96 -15.45
N ILE A 102 6.38 -3.56 -14.32
CA ILE A 102 7.71 -3.49 -13.71
C ILE A 102 8.30 -4.88 -13.45
N GLN A 103 9.62 -4.94 -13.30
CA GLN A 103 10.36 -6.16 -12.93
C GLN A 103 10.69 -6.20 -11.42
N LYS A 104 10.77 -5.03 -10.77
CA LYS A 104 11.04 -4.94 -9.33
C LYS A 104 9.90 -5.54 -8.52
N PRO A 105 10.18 -6.11 -7.33
CA PRO A 105 9.13 -6.62 -6.44
C PRO A 105 8.12 -5.53 -6.09
N LEU A 106 6.83 -5.85 -6.26
CA LEU A 106 5.72 -5.00 -5.86
C LEU A 106 5.17 -5.45 -4.53
N THR A 107 5.06 -4.52 -3.57
CA THR A 107 4.38 -4.76 -2.29
C THR A 107 3.18 -3.85 -2.13
N VAL A 108 2.28 -4.20 -1.22
CA VAL A 108 1.14 -3.36 -0.88
C VAL A 108 1.01 -3.19 0.62
N LYS A 109 0.62 -1.99 1.07
CA LYS A 109 0.34 -1.74 2.49
C LYS A 109 -1.13 -1.40 2.69
N VAL A 110 -1.82 -2.21 3.50
CA VAL A 110 -3.26 -2.14 3.76
C VAL A 110 -3.60 -1.97 5.24
N ARG A 111 -4.85 -1.64 5.52
CA ARG A 111 -5.50 -1.79 6.84
C ARG A 111 -6.52 -2.94 6.79
N ILE A 112 -6.97 -3.41 7.95
CA ILE A 112 -7.95 -4.50 8.05
C ILE A 112 -9.39 -4.08 7.71
N GLY A 113 -9.65 -2.80 7.47
CA GLY A 113 -10.97 -2.29 7.10
C GLY A 113 -11.01 -0.78 6.97
N PHE A 114 -12.14 -0.26 6.49
CA PHE A 114 -12.35 1.18 6.29
C PHE A 114 -13.15 1.80 7.46
N GLU A 115 -14.35 1.33 7.70
CA GLU A 115 -15.27 1.74 8.78
C GLU A 115 -15.60 0.53 9.66
N ASN A 116 -16.75 0.58 10.35
CA ASN A 116 -17.22 -0.51 11.20
C ASN A 116 -17.75 -1.72 10.40
N GLU A 117 -17.92 -1.59 9.09
CA GLU A 117 -18.31 -2.72 8.26
C GLU A 117 -17.09 -3.61 7.99
N PRO A 118 -17.24 -4.92 8.15
CA PRO A 118 -16.15 -5.85 7.92
C PRO A 118 -15.76 -5.85 6.43
N VAL A 119 -14.52 -5.53 6.16
CA VAL A 119 -13.89 -5.83 4.87
C VAL A 119 -13.22 -7.20 5.00
N ASP A 120 -13.45 -8.09 4.07
CA ASP A 120 -12.75 -9.37 4.06
C ASP A 120 -11.30 -9.16 3.58
N ILE A 121 -10.45 -8.75 4.53
CA ILE A 121 -9.05 -8.49 4.25
C ILE A 121 -8.28 -9.77 3.89
N VAL A 122 -8.75 -10.93 4.33
CA VAL A 122 -8.17 -12.23 3.99
C VAL A 122 -8.40 -12.51 2.51
N GLU A 123 -9.62 -12.31 2.04
CA GLU A 123 -9.92 -12.47 0.62
C GLU A 123 -9.18 -11.43 -0.25
N ILE A 124 -9.09 -10.17 0.21
CA ILE A 124 -8.29 -9.15 -0.48
C ILE A 124 -6.83 -9.58 -0.58
N ALA A 125 -6.24 -10.11 0.50
CA ALA A 125 -4.85 -10.54 0.50
C ALA A 125 -4.57 -11.65 -0.51
N LYS A 126 -5.44 -12.67 -0.62
CA LYS A 126 -5.36 -13.72 -1.65
C LYS A 126 -5.40 -13.13 -3.06
N ARG A 127 -6.36 -12.26 -3.32
CA ARG A 127 -6.52 -11.62 -4.62
C ARG A 127 -5.35 -10.70 -4.99
N VAL A 128 -4.74 -10.08 -4.00
CA VAL A 128 -3.53 -9.25 -4.15
C VAL A 128 -2.32 -10.12 -4.49
N GLU A 129 -2.17 -11.28 -3.84
CA GLU A 129 -1.16 -12.30 -4.18
C GLU A 129 -1.35 -12.79 -5.61
N ASP A 130 -2.56 -13.22 -5.99
CA ASP A 130 -2.90 -13.68 -7.34
C ASP A 130 -2.67 -12.61 -8.41
N ALA A 131 -2.78 -11.33 -8.06
CA ALA A 131 -2.52 -10.20 -8.94
C ALA A 131 -1.02 -9.88 -9.10
N GLY A 132 -0.11 -10.56 -8.36
CA GLY A 132 1.32 -10.48 -8.53
C GLY A 132 2.05 -9.62 -7.49
N ALA A 133 1.46 -9.34 -6.33
CA ALA A 133 2.19 -8.74 -5.23
C ALA A 133 3.22 -9.73 -4.66
N ALA A 134 4.42 -9.24 -4.34
CA ALA A 134 5.51 -10.02 -3.75
C ALA A 134 5.46 -10.07 -2.22
N ALA A 135 4.75 -9.14 -1.58
CA ALA A 135 4.49 -9.14 -0.14
C ALA A 135 3.30 -8.21 0.19
N ILE A 136 2.73 -8.38 1.37
CA ILE A 136 1.66 -7.53 1.89
C ILE A 136 1.96 -7.08 3.32
N ALA A 137 1.87 -5.77 3.61
CA ALA A 137 1.95 -5.23 4.95
C ALA A 137 0.54 -4.91 5.47
N VAL A 138 0.18 -5.48 6.61
CA VAL A 138 -1.17 -5.39 7.18
C VAL A 138 -1.15 -4.65 8.51
N HIS A 139 -1.80 -3.48 8.56
CA HIS A 139 -2.02 -2.78 9.82
C HIS A 139 -3.32 -3.29 10.47
N GLY A 140 -3.21 -3.85 11.69
CA GLY A 140 -4.31 -4.43 12.45
C GLY A 140 -5.35 -3.42 12.98
N ARG A 141 -5.61 -2.33 12.26
CA ARG A 141 -6.65 -1.34 12.56
C ARG A 141 -7.41 -0.95 11.31
N THR A 142 -8.68 -0.58 11.49
CA THR A 142 -9.47 0.04 10.42
C THR A 142 -9.02 1.50 10.18
N ARG A 143 -9.45 2.09 9.07
CA ARG A 143 -9.25 3.52 8.80
C ARG A 143 -9.88 4.38 9.89
N GLN A 144 -11.07 4.03 10.36
CA GLN A 144 -11.80 4.80 11.37
C GLN A 144 -11.08 4.82 12.72
N GLN A 145 -10.43 3.73 13.09
CA GLN A 145 -9.66 3.66 14.33
C GLN A 145 -8.44 4.58 14.32
N TYR A 146 -7.89 4.91 13.17
CA TYR A 146 -6.61 5.64 13.08
C TYR A 146 -5.50 4.95 13.87
N TYR A 147 -5.30 5.35 15.13
CA TYR A 147 -4.34 4.79 16.10
C TYR A 147 -5.01 4.44 17.43
N SER A 148 -6.33 4.60 17.55
CA SER A 148 -7.07 4.30 18.77
C SER A 148 -7.32 2.79 18.93
N GLY A 149 -7.60 2.38 20.16
CA GLY A 149 -7.84 0.97 20.49
C GLY A 149 -6.56 0.11 20.38
N ILE A 150 -6.72 -1.18 20.18
CA ILE A 150 -5.65 -2.18 20.07
C ILE A 150 -5.64 -2.71 18.64
N ALA A 151 -4.45 -2.93 18.08
CA ALA A 151 -4.31 -3.56 16.78
C ALA A 151 -4.76 -5.03 16.84
N ASP A 152 -5.59 -5.43 15.91
CA ASP A 152 -6.10 -6.80 15.78
C ASP A 152 -5.03 -7.70 15.12
N TRP A 153 -4.25 -8.35 15.95
CA TRP A 153 -3.22 -9.29 15.51
C TRP A 153 -3.80 -10.64 15.06
N GLU A 154 -5.01 -10.99 15.52
CA GLU A 154 -5.70 -12.22 15.07
C GLU A 154 -6.03 -12.13 13.57
N THR A 155 -6.51 -10.98 13.11
CA THR A 155 -6.75 -10.76 11.69
C THR A 155 -5.43 -10.79 10.88
N ILE A 156 -4.30 -10.29 11.42
CA ILE A 156 -2.99 -10.43 10.77
C ILE A 156 -2.60 -11.93 10.65
N ALA A 157 -2.80 -12.72 11.69
CA ALA A 157 -2.55 -14.16 11.66
C ALA A 157 -3.39 -14.87 10.58
N ARG A 158 -4.68 -14.55 10.49
CA ARG A 158 -5.58 -15.11 9.46
C ARG A 158 -5.13 -14.75 8.04
N VAL A 159 -4.62 -13.55 7.83
CA VAL A 159 -4.03 -13.17 6.54
C VAL A 159 -2.80 -14.02 6.25
N LYS A 160 -1.89 -14.16 7.23
CA LYS A 160 -0.67 -14.98 7.07
C LYS A 160 -0.96 -16.44 6.75
N GLU A 161 -1.97 -17.03 7.39
CA GLU A 161 -2.41 -18.40 7.11
C GLU A 161 -2.99 -18.60 5.71
N ALA A 162 -3.49 -17.52 5.11
CA ALA A 162 -4.25 -17.56 3.86
C ALA A 162 -3.42 -17.32 2.59
N VAL A 163 -2.21 -16.78 2.72
CA VAL A 163 -1.32 -16.42 1.58
C VAL A 163 0.06 -17.05 1.74
N SER A 164 0.75 -17.26 0.62
CA SER A 164 2.11 -17.80 0.59
C SER A 164 3.19 -16.70 0.56
N ILE A 165 2.83 -15.50 0.12
CA ILE A 165 3.74 -14.35 0.13
C ILE A 165 4.05 -13.88 1.56
N PRO A 166 5.18 -13.21 1.78
CA PRO A 166 5.49 -12.58 3.06
C PRO A 166 4.39 -11.63 3.54
N VAL A 167 4.05 -11.72 4.82
CA VAL A 167 3.10 -10.82 5.50
C VAL A 167 3.83 -10.02 6.57
N ILE A 168 3.88 -8.71 6.40
CA ILE A 168 4.48 -7.79 7.36
C ILE A 168 3.40 -7.32 8.34
N GLY A 169 3.46 -7.79 9.59
CA GLY A 169 2.54 -7.38 10.65
C GLY A 169 2.84 -5.96 11.15
N ASN A 170 1.81 -5.11 11.24
CA ASN A 170 1.95 -3.73 11.70
C ASN A 170 0.88 -3.35 12.74
N GLY A 171 1.28 -2.59 13.76
CA GLY A 171 0.43 -2.02 14.80
C GLY A 171 0.82 -2.46 16.21
N ASP A 172 0.95 -1.47 17.12
CA ASP A 172 1.27 -1.63 18.55
C ASP A 172 2.63 -2.26 18.87
N VAL A 173 3.56 -2.23 17.93
CA VAL A 173 4.93 -2.73 18.12
C VAL A 173 5.83 -1.55 18.51
N ASP A 174 5.94 -1.31 19.81
CA ASP A 174 6.73 -0.22 20.41
C ASP A 174 7.97 -0.72 21.15
N SER A 175 8.23 -2.00 21.14
CA SER A 175 9.37 -2.61 21.82
C SER A 175 9.78 -3.94 21.18
N PRO A 176 11.05 -4.38 21.33
CA PRO A 176 11.50 -5.69 20.85
C PRO A 176 10.65 -6.86 21.39
N LYS A 177 10.23 -6.76 22.67
CA LYS A 177 9.36 -7.77 23.29
C LYS A 177 7.98 -7.87 22.60
N LYS A 178 7.42 -6.73 22.19
CA LYS A 178 6.17 -6.73 21.43
C LYS A 178 6.36 -7.23 20.00
N ALA A 179 7.50 -6.95 19.36
CA ALA A 179 7.82 -7.53 18.07
C ALA A 179 7.88 -9.06 18.15
N GLU A 180 8.62 -9.61 19.12
CA GLU A 180 8.67 -11.05 19.37
C GLU A 180 7.27 -11.65 19.60
N LYS A 181 6.44 -10.97 20.38
CA LYS A 181 5.07 -11.40 20.64
C LYS A 181 4.22 -11.41 19.37
N LEU A 182 4.34 -10.37 18.52
CA LEU A 182 3.65 -10.30 17.23
C LEU A 182 4.03 -11.50 16.36
N PHE A 183 5.32 -11.74 16.14
CA PHE A 183 5.79 -12.89 15.36
C PHE A 183 5.25 -14.22 15.88
N ARG A 184 5.33 -14.45 17.17
CA ARG A 184 4.83 -15.70 17.78
C ARG A 184 3.32 -15.89 17.66
N GLN A 185 2.55 -14.81 17.75
CA GLN A 185 1.09 -14.86 17.73
C GLN A 185 0.52 -14.92 16.31
N THR A 186 1.19 -14.30 15.35
CA THR A 186 0.64 -14.15 14.00
C THR A 186 1.34 -15.01 12.96
N GLY A 187 2.55 -15.46 13.25
CA GLY A 187 3.39 -16.15 12.26
C GLY A 187 3.83 -15.23 11.09
N CYS A 188 3.63 -13.91 11.19
CA CYS A 188 4.07 -12.95 10.16
C CYS A 188 5.60 -12.93 10.04
N ASP A 189 6.10 -12.40 8.92
CA ASP A 189 7.52 -12.38 8.54
C ASP A 189 8.26 -11.14 8.97
#